data_9d86bde7e98527df265c8bb0c657fd23
#
_entry.id   9d86bde7e98527df265c8bb0c657fd23
#
_cell.length_a   1.000
_cell.length_b   1.000
_cell.length_c   1.000
_cell.angle_alpha   90.00
_cell.angle_beta   90.00
_cell.angle_gamma   90.00
#
_symmetry.space_group_name_H-M   'P 1'
#
loop_
_entity.id
_entity.type
_entity.pdbx_description
1 polymer ?
#
loop_
_entity_poly.entity_id
_entity_poly.type
_entity_poly.pdbx_seq_one_letter_code
_entity_poly.pdbx_strand_id
1 'polypeptide(L)'
;INGEWIKSESNELIDVINPATEEVIGQVTAGTKEDIDKAVSAALEAFSTFQQTTKEQRIELLNNIISEYENRYDDFVQIITKEMGAPIWLSEAAQAKTGIKNIHETLDALKDYEFERPEGDYTLIKEPIGVIGMITPWNWPMNQITTKVSAALAAGCTMVLKPSEISPYCAMLLAEVFDKAGVPNGVFNVVNGYGPTVGAALSEHPDVAMMSFTGSTRAGIAVAPVSYTHLTLPTTL
;
A
#
# COMPACT_ATOMS: atom_id res chain seq x y z
N ILE A 1 -0.28 -11.66 -3.84
CA ILE A 1 0.76 -11.93 -2.83
C ILE A 1 1.98 -12.48 -3.54
N ASN A 2 3.15 -12.00 -3.18
CA ASN A 2 4.44 -12.47 -3.71
C ASN A 2 4.56 -12.45 -5.24
N GLY A 3 4.03 -11.41 -5.90
CA GLY A 3 4.02 -11.28 -7.36
C GLY A 3 3.00 -12.16 -8.07
N GLU A 4 2.14 -12.85 -7.36
CA GLU A 4 1.14 -13.75 -7.93
C GLU A 4 -0.28 -13.43 -7.46
N TRP A 5 -1.26 -13.65 -8.36
CA TRP A 5 -2.67 -13.68 -8.01
C TRP A 5 -2.99 -15.04 -7.41
N ILE A 6 -3.13 -15.08 -6.09
CA ILE A 6 -3.45 -16.32 -5.37
C ILE A 6 -4.93 -16.38 -5.01
N LYS A 7 -5.47 -17.58 -4.97
CA LYS A 7 -6.82 -17.81 -4.45
C LYS A 7 -6.76 -17.85 -2.92
N SER A 8 -7.61 -17.03 -2.26
CA SER A 8 -7.84 -17.13 -0.83
C SER A 8 -8.47 -18.50 -0.49
N GLU A 9 -8.25 -18.97 0.71
CA GLU A 9 -8.94 -20.16 1.25
C GLU A 9 -10.40 -19.85 1.61
N SER A 10 -10.75 -18.59 1.75
CA SER A 10 -12.14 -18.15 1.92
C SER A 10 -12.95 -18.33 0.63
N ASN A 11 -14.20 -18.75 0.78
CA ASN A 11 -15.20 -18.76 -0.30
C ASN A 11 -16.15 -17.54 -0.21
N GLU A 12 -15.95 -16.66 0.76
CA GLU A 12 -16.76 -15.45 0.91
C GLU A 12 -16.35 -14.43 -0.16
N LEU A 13 -17.35 -13.90 -0.86
CA LEU A 13 -17.17 -12.87 -1.88
C LEU A 13 -17.74 -11.56 -1.39
N ILE A 14 -17.07 -10.47 -1.74
CA ILE A 14 -17.50 -9.09 -1.51
C ILE A 14 -17.90 -8.52 -2.86
N ASP A 15 -19.16 -8.10 -2.98
CA ASP A 15 -19.64 -7.39 -4.16
C ASP A 15 -19.03 -5.99 -4.22
N VAL A 16 -18.50 -5.64 -5.39
CA VAL A 16 -18.10 -4.27 -5.70
C VAL A 16 -19.22 -3.62 -6.46
N ILE A 17 -19.79 -2.57 -5.88
CA ILE A 17 -21.01 -1.93 -6.37
C ILE A 17 -20.65 -0.58 -6.99
N ASN A 18 -21.18 -0.31 -8.17
CA ASN A 18 -21.16 1.02 -8.76
C ASN A 18 -22.21 1.88 -8.04
N PRO A 19 -21.82 2.89 -7.24
CA PRO A 19 -22.79 3.67 -6.46
C PRO A 19 -23.68 4.58 -7.32
N ALA A 20 -23.34 4.81 -8.59
CA ALA A 20 -24.17 5.61 -9.50
C ALA A 20 -25.33 4.81 -10.13
N THR A 21 -25.14 3.48 -10.32
CA THR A 21 -26.14 2.60 -10.94
C THR A 21 -26.72 1.59 -9.96
N GLU A 22 -26.09 1.44 -8.78
CA GLU A 22 -26.40 0.42 -7.74
C GLU A 22 -26.21 -1.02 -8.23
N GLU A 23 -25.50 -1.21 -9.36
CA GLU A 23 -25.22 -2.51 -9.94
C GLU A 23 -23.91 -3.09 -9.42
N VAL A 24 -23.87 -4.41 -9.28
CA VAL A 24 -22.63 -5.14 -8.98
C VAL A 24 -21.77 -5.14 -10.24
N ILE A 25 -20.59 -4.55 -10.17
CA ILE A 25 -19.62 -4.47 -11.27
C ILE A 25 -18.56 -5.58 -11.24
N GLY A 26 -18.56 -6.37 -10.18
CA GLY A 26 -17.68 -7.53 -9.98
C GLY A 26 -17.57 -7.87 -8.51
N GLN A 27 -16.65 -8.80 -8.22
CA GLN A 27 -16.47 -9.32 -6.87
C GLN A 27 -14.99 -9.45 -6.53
N VAL A 28 -14.65 -9.35 -5.25
CA VAL A 28 -13.35 -9.75 -4.69
C VAL A 28 -13.56 -10.76 -3.58
N THR A 29 -12.58 -11.63 -3.35
CA THR A 29 -12.65 -12.56 -2.23
C THR A 29 -12.36 -11.82 -0.91
N ALA A 30 -13.19 -12.08 0.10
CA ALA A 30 -12.89 -11.65 1.47
C ALA A 30 -11.73 -12.50 2.00
N GLY A 31 -10.57 -11.88 2.14
CA GLY A 31 -9.38 -12.51 2.69
C GLY A 31 -9.53 -12.88 4.16
N THR A 32 -8.64 -13.72 4.62
CA THR A 32 -8.59 -14.28 5.99
C THR A 32 -7.33 -13.83 6.73
N LYS A 33 -7.22 -14.22 7.99
CA LYS A 33 -5.98 -14.05 8.76
C LYS A 33 -4.81 -14.81 8.12
N GLU A 34 -5.07 -16.00 7.60
CA GLU A 34 -4.06 -16.84 6.94
C GLU A 34 -3.52 -16.17 5.66
N ASP A 35 -4.36 -15.42 4.93
CA ASP A 35 -3.90 -14.62 3.78
C ASP A 35 -3.00 -13.46 4.23
N ILE A 36 -3.28 -12.85 5.38
CA ILE A 36 -2.38 -11.85 5.98
C ILE A 36 -1.06 -12.49 6.39
N ASP A 37 -1.09 -13.64 7.07
CA ASP A 37 0.12 -14.36 7.50
C ASP A 37 1.01 -14.70 6.27
N LYS A 38 0.40 -15.16 5.16
CA LYS A 38 1.11 -15.38 3.88
C LYS A 38 1.70 -14.09 3.28
N ALA A 39 0.92 -13.01 3.28
CA ALA A 39 1.36 -11.73 2.72
C ALA A 39 2.49 -11.09 3.53
N VAL A 40 2.41 -11.14 4.86
CA VAL A 40 3.46 -10.63 5.74
C VAL A 40 4.72 -11.48 5.65
N SER A 41 4.60 -12.82 5.57
CA SER A 41 5.75 -13.71 5.37
C SER A 41 6.47 -13.39 4.05
N ALA A 42 5.73 -13.20 2.95
CA ALA A 42 6.30 -12.81 1.67
C ALA A 42 7.00 -11.43 1.73
N ALA A 43 6.38 -10.47 2.44
CA ALA A 43 6.96 -9.15 2.63
C ALA A 43 8.24 -9.19 3.48
N LEU A 44 8.28 -10.01 4.52
CA LEU A 44 9.44 -10.19 5.39
C LEU A 44 10.60 -10.85 4.64
N GLU A 45 10.32 -11.86 3.83
CA GLU A 45 11.34 -12.50 2.97
C GLU A 45 11.93 -11.48 1.98
N ALA A 46 11.08 -10.74 1.25
CA ALA A 46 11.50 -9.72 0.31
C ALA A 46 12.27 -8.59 0.98
N PHE A 47 11.93 -8.23 2.22
CA PHE A 47 12.62 -7.19 2.98
C PHE A 47 14.11 -7.46 3.14
N SER A 48 14.50 -8.73 3.31
CA SER A 48 15.91 -9.13 3.50
C SER A 48 16.85 -8.62 2.38
N THR A 49 16.32 -8.49 1.16
CA THR A 49 17.06 -8.00 0.00
C THR A 49 16.69 -6.57 -0.37
N PHE A 50 15.41 -6.20 -0.29
CA PHE A 50 14.93 -4.89 -0.72
C PHE A 50 15.48 -3.75 0.14
N GLN A 51 15.66 -3.95 1.44
CA GLN A 51 16.28 -2.98 2.33
C GLN A 51 17.71 -2.58 1.94
N GLN A 52 18.41 -3.45 1.19
CA GLN A 52 19.77 -3.22 0.75
C GLN A 52 19.86 -2.48 -0.60
N THR A 53 18.72 -2.18 -1.22
CA THR A 53 18.70 -1.41 -2.47
C THR A 53 19.24 -0.01 -2.26
N THR A 54 20.00 0.48 -3.25
CA THR A 54 20.52 1.85 -3.20
C THR A 54 19.42 2.87 -3.46
N LYS A 55 19.70 4.14 -3.13
CA LYS A 55 18.82 5.26 -3.45
C LYS A 55 18.55 5.33 -4.96
N GLU A 56 19.56 5.12 -5.78
CA GLU A 56 19.48 5.15 -7.24
C GLU A 56 18.57 4.05 -7.79
N GLN A 57 18.67 2.84 -7.26
CA GLN A 57 17.78 1.72 -7.63
C GLN A 57 16.31 2.02 -7.29
N ARG A 58 16.05 2.65 -6.15
CA ARG A 58 14.69 3.05 -5.76
C ARG A 58 14.16 4.21 -6.61
N ILE A 59 15.03 5.15 -7.00
CA ILE A 59 14.71 6.21 -7.96
C ILE A 59 14.32 5.62 -9.32
N GLU A 60 15.10 4.67 -9.83
CA GLU A 60 14.80 3.98 -11.07
C GLU A 60 13.47 3.23 -11.00
N LEU A 61 13.24 2.50 -9.91
CA LEU A 61 11.97 1.80 -9.67
C LEU A 61 10.76 2.73 -9.65
N LEU A 62 10.85 3.87 -8.96
CA LEU A 62 9.77 4.87 -8.94
C LEU A 62 9.53 5.48 -10.33
N ASN A 63 10.57 5.73 -11.13
CA ASN A 63 10.41 6.17 -12.52
C ASN A 63 9.69 5.13 -13.39
N ASN A 64 10.02 3.84 -13.23
CA ASN A 64 9.34 2.76 -13.93
C ASN A 64 7.86 2.68 -13.53
N ILE A 65 7.55 2.81 -12.24
CA ILE A 65 6.17 2.85 -11.73
C ILE A 65 5.40 4.04 -12.32
N ILE A 66 6.00 5.22 -12.39
CA ILE A 66 5.40 6.40 -13.01
C ILE A 66 5.04 6.11 -14.46
N SER A 67 5.98 5.57 -15.23
CA SER A 67 5.77 5.24 -16.65
C SER A 67 4.62 4.24 -16.84
N GLU A 68 4.59 3.17 -16.03
CA GLU A 68 3.53 2.18 -16.13
C GLU A 68 2.17 2.71 -15.61
N TYR A 69 2.16 3.59 -14.63
CA TYR A 69 0.94 4.27 -14.19
C TYR A 69 0.38 5.16 -15.31
N GLU A 70 1.24 5.92 -16.00
CA GLU A 70 0.84 6.76 -17.15
C GLU A 70 0.26 5.91 -18.28
N ASN A 71 0.85 4.75 -18.58
CA ASN A 71 0.34 3.80 -19.57
C ASN A 71 -1.07 3.26 -19.24
N ARG A 72 -1.41 3.21 -17.95
CA ARG A 72 -2.69 2.71 -17.42
C ARG A 72 -3.58 3.82 -16.85
N TYR A 73 -3.28 5.10 -17.16
CA TYR A 73 -3.98 6.26 -16.58
C TYR A 73 -5.49 6.21 -16.81
N ASP A 74 -5.91 5.95 -18.03
CA ASP A 74 -7.33 5.86 -18.39
C ASP A 74 -8.04 4.71 -17.67
N ASP A 75 -7.35 3.60 -17.40
CA ASP A 75 -7.90 2.48 -16.63
C ASP A 75 -8.18 2.91 -15.19
N PHE A 76 -7.27 3.65 -14.55
CA PHE A 76 -7.51 4.23 -13.23
C PHE A 76 -8.70 5.18 -13.22
N VAL A 77 -8.82 6.06 -14.23
CA VAL A 77 -9.96 6.96 -14.38
C VAL A 77 -11.28 6.19 -14.43
N GLN A 78 -11.34 5.14 -15.26
CA GLN A 78 -12.54 4.31 -15.42
C GLN A 78 -12.88 3.52 -14.15
N ILE A 79 -11.88 2.92 -13.51
CA ILE A 79 -12.08 2.14 -12.28
C ILE A 79 -12.58 3.03 -11.15
N ILE A 80 -11.94 4.17 -10.91
CA ILE A 80 -12.37 5.15 -9.89
C ILE A 80 -13.81 5.57 -10.11
N THR A 81 -14.17 5.89 -11.36
CA THR A 81 -15.55 6.28 -11.71
C THR A 81 -16.54 5.17 -11.39
N LYS A 82 -16.18 3.91 -11.65
CA LYS A 82 -17.10 2.76 -11.48
C LYS A 82 -17.23 2.32 -10.02
N GLU A 83 -16.11 2.20 -9.27
CA GLU A 83 -16.15 1.65 -7.91
C GLU A 83 -16.41 2.71 -6.83
N MET A 84 -16.00 3.97 -7.07
CA MET A 84 -16.12 5.05 -6.08
C MET A 84 -17.24 6.03 -6.44
N GLY A 85 -17.69 6.05 -7.69
CA GLY A 85 -18.77 6.90 -8.17
C GLY A 85 -18.39 8.35 -8.43
N ALA A 86 -17.11 8.66 -8.54
CA ALA A 86 -16.70 9.99 -8.94
C ALA A 86 -17.14 10.29 -10.38
N PRO A 87 -17.62 11.51 -10.68
CA PRO A 87 -17.84 11.92 -12.05
C PRO A 87 -16.56 11.76 -12.86
N ILE A 88 -16.68 11.30 -14.12
CA ILE A 88 -15.52 10.98 -14.96
C ILE A 88 -14.51 12.12 -15.05
N TRP A 89 -14.98 13.36 -15.16
CA TRP A 89 -14.11 14.53 -15.21
C TRP A 89 -13.30 14.72 -13.91
N LEU A 90 -13.87 14.36 -12.74
CA LEU A 90 -13.18 14.44 -11.46
C LEU A 90 -12.18 13.28 -11.30
N SER A 91 -12.55 12.09 -11.77
CA SER A 91 -11.65 10.94 -11.79
C SER A 91 -10.40 11.24 -12.62
N GLU A 92 -10.59 11.86 -13.80
CA GLU A 92 -9.49 12.24 -14.69
C GLU A 92 -8.68 13.44 -14.14
N ALA A 93 -9.33 14.57 -13.87
CA ALA A 93 -8.64 15.80 -13.53
C ALA A 93 -8.00 15.81 -12.14
N ALA A 94 -8.50 15.00 -11.20
CA ALA A 94 -8.08 15.04 -9.81
C ALA A 94 -7.72 13.67 -9.21
N GLN A 95 -8.62 12.69 -9.23
CA GLN A 95 -8.46 11.46 -8.45
C GLN A 95 -7.27 10.61 -8.95
N ALA A 96 -7.25 10.22 -10.22
CA ALA A 96 -6.14 9.48 -10.81
C ALA A 96 -4.86 10.34 -10.85
N LYS A 97 -5.01 11.64 -11.16
CA LYS A 97 -3.89 12.58 -11.19
C LYS A 97 -3.18 12.74 -9.84
N THR A 98 -3.92 12.75 -8.74
CA THR A 98 -3.32 12.83 -7.41
C THR A 98 -2.52 11.57 -7.09
N GLY A 99 -2.98 10.41 -7.58
CA GLY A 99 -2.24 9.15 -7.42
C GLY A 99 -0.82 9.23 -8.00
N ILE A 100 -0.68 9.61 -9.25
CA ILE A 100 0.64 9.73 -9.89
C ILE A 100 1.45 10.91 -9.33
N LYS A 101 0.78 12.01 -8.98
CA LYS A 101 1.44 13.18 -8.38
C LYS A 101 2.19 12.82 -7.08
N ASN A 102 1.57 12.02 -6.21
CA ASN A 102 2.22 11.58 -4.97
C ASN A 102 3.49 10.76 -5.24
N ILE A 103 3.53 9.96 -6.31
CA ILE A 103 4.72 9.20 -6.68
C ILE A 103 5.82 10.15 -7.16
N HIS A 104 5.48 11.16 -7.99
CA HIS A 104 6.42 12.20 -8.41
C HIS A 104 6.99 13.00 -7.23
N GLU A 105 6.13 13.43 -6.30
CA GLU A 105 6.56 14.17 -5.10
C GLU A 105 7.49 13.34 -4.21
N THR A 106 7.21 12.04 -4.09
CA THR A 106 8.10 11.11 -3.38
C THR A 106 9.44 10.95 -4.09
N LEU A 107 9.42 10.81 -5.42
CA LEU A 107 10.63 10.70 -6.24
C LEU A 107 11.51 11.95 -6.09
N ASP A 108 10.89 13.14 -6.14
CA ASP A 108 11.62 14.39 -6.01
C ASP A 108 12.21 14.55 -4.60
N ALA A 109 11.44 14.21 -3.57
CA ALA A 109 11.95 14.19 -2.21
C ALA A 109 13.11 13.18 -2.02
N LEU A 110 13.03 12.00 -2.66
CA LEU A 110 14.06 10.97 -2.56
C LEU A 110 15.39 11.40 -3.19
N LYS A 111 15.36 12.15 -4.29
CA LYS A 111 16.59 12.64 -4.95
C LYS A 111 17.48 13.44 -4.00
N ASP A 112 16.87 14.26 -3.16
CA ASP A 112 17.58 15.14 -2.22
C ASP A 112 17.69 14.53 -0.81
N TYR A 113 17.09 13.35 -0.57
CA TYR A 113 17.08 12.74 0.75
C TYR A 113 18.42 12.13 1.12
N GLU A 114 18.91 12.49 2.32
CA GLU A 114 20.15 11.94 2.90
C GLU A 114 19.80 10.85 3.94
N PHE A 115 20.11 9.58 3.61
CA PHE A 115 19.98 8.47 4.55
C PHE A 115 21.12 8.44 5.56
N GLU A 116 22.27 8.98 5.21
CA GLU A 116 23.42 9.13 6.08
C GLU A 116 23.84 10.60 6.14
N ARG A 117 24.00 11.12 7.33
CA ARG A 117 24.39 12.52 7.56
C ARG A 117 25.38 12.65 8.70
N PRO A 118 26.55 13.33 8.50
CA PRO A 118 27.45 13.67 9.59
C PRO A 118 26.75 14.63 10.58
N GLU A 119 26.88 14.35 11.86
CA GLU A 119 26.38 15.20 12.96
C GLU A 119 27.49 15.37 14.01
N GLY A 120 28.43 16.28 13.77
CA GLY A 120 29.58 16.46 14.63
C GLY A 120 30.49 15.24 14.63
N ASP A 121 30.64 14.56 15.76
CA ASP A 121 31.53 13.39 15.95
C ASP A 121 30.86 12.05 15.62
N TYR A 122 29.59 12.04 15.20
CA TYR A 122 28.87 10.83 14.82
C TYR A 122 28.17 10.96 13.46
N THR A 123 27.74 9.85 12.89
CA THR A 123 26.93 9.81 11.67
C THR A 123 25.52 9.34 12.02
N LEU A 124 24.51 10.14 11.64
CA LEU A 124 23.12 9.73 11.69
C LEU A 124 22.81 8.85 10.48
N ILE A 125 22.40 7.61 10.74
CA ILE A 125 21.98 6.66 9.71
C ILE A 125 20.48 6.39 9.85
N LYS A 126 19.73 6.48 8.74
CA LYS A 126 18.31 6.17 8.66
C LYS A 126 18.14 4.88 7.87
N GLU A 127 17.59 3.87 8.51
CA GLU A 127 17.40 2.53 7.95
C GLU A 127 15.93 2.21 7.71
N PRO A 128 15.59 1.34 6.74
CA PRO A 128 14.22 0.84 6.57
C PRO A 128 13.73 0.13 7.83
N ILE A 129 12.49 0.43 8.26
CA ILE A 129 11.95 -0.09 9.51
C ILE A 129 11.50 -1.57 9.42
N GLY A 130 11.19 -2.08 8.21
CA GLY A 130 10.69 -3.44 8.04
C GLY A 130 9.43 -3.52 7.16
N VAL A 131 8.53 -4.42 7.52
CA VAL A 131 7.23 -4.61 6.86
C VAL A 131 6.24 -3.56 7.36
N ILE A 132 5.59 -2.85 6.43
CA ILE A 132 4.57 -1.85 6.74
C ILE A 132 3.18 -2.41 6.41
N GLY A 133 2.31 -2.50 7.41
CA GLY A 133 0.89 -2.72 7.23
C GLY A 133 0.17 -1.43 6.85
N MET A 134 -0.62 -1.47 5.80
CA MET A 134 -1.32 -0.30 5.27
C MET A 134 -2.82 -0.55 5.19
N ILE A 135 -3.63 0.39 5.70
CA ILE A 135 -5.09 0.37 5.56
C ILE A 135 -5.55 1.70 4.98
N THR A 136 -6.35 1.65 3.91
CA THR A 136 -6.80 2.85 3.19
C THR A 136 -8.32 2.91 3.05
N PRO A 137 -8.92 4.13 3.07
CA PRO A 137 -10.34 4.34 2.84
C PRO A 137 -10.67 4.37 1.34
N TRP A 138 -11.97 4.50 1.05
CA TRP A 138 -12.54 4.44 -0.30
C TRP A 138 -12.61 5.78 -1.04
N ASN A 139 -12.65 6.88 -0.34
CA ASN A 139 -13.09 8.17 -0.87
C ASN A 139 -12.11 8.87 -1.83
N TRP A 140 -10.81 8.56 -1.75
CA TRP A 140 -9.74 8.98 -2.65
C TRP A 140 -8.76 7.83 -2.83
N PRO A 141 -9.15 6.71 -3.46
CA PRO A 141 -8.42 5.45 -3.38
C PRO A 141 -6.96 5.60 -3.80
N MET A 142 -6.70 6.16 -4.97
CA MET A 142 -5.32 6.29 -5.45
C MET A 142 -4.49 7.26 -4.62
N ASN A 143 -5.05 8.40 -4.20
CA ASN A 143 -4.35 9.32 -3.31
C ASN A 143 -3.91 8.63 -2.01
N GLN A 144 -4.83 7.92 -1.37
CA GLN A 144 -4.57 7.28 -0.08
C GLN A 144 -3.56 6.13 -0.17
N ILE A 145 -3.58 5.39 -1.28
CA ILE A 145 -2.66 4.29 -1.52
C ILE A 145 -1.27 4.83 -1.87
N THR A 146 -1.17 5.69 -2.89
CA THR A 146 0.14 6.11 -3.42
C THR A 146 0.93 6.97 -2.43
N THR A 147 0.29 7.81 -1.61
CA THR A 147 0.97 8.54 -0.52
C THR A 147 1.73 7.60 0.42
N LYS A 148 1.21 6.40 0.67
CA LYS A 148 1.81 5.42 1.58
C LYS A 148 2.83 4.53 0.87
N VAL A 149 2.43 3.93 -0.25
CA VAL A 149 3.27 2.93 -0.93
C VAL A 149 4.51 3.54 -1.56
N SER A 150 4.43 4.75 -2.15
CA SER A 150 5.60 5.40 -2.71
C SER A 150 6.64 5.77 -1.64
N ALA A 151 6.18 6.28 -0.49
CA ALA A 151 7.05 6.60 0.63
C ALA A 151 7.73 5.35 1.21
N ALA A 152 7.00 4.22 1.31
CA ALA A 152 7.55 2.96 1.77
C ALA A 152 8.62 2.40 0.80
N LEU A 153 8.36 2.45 -0.52
CA LEU A 153 9.34 2.07 -1.54
C LEU A 153 10.60 2.95 -1.46
N ALA A 154 10.42 4.27 -1.38
CA ALA A 154 11.52 5.22 -1.25
C ALA A 154 12.36 4.97 0.00
N ALA A 155 11.73 4.57 1.10
CA ALA A 155 12.42 4.22 2.35
C ALA A 155 13.08 2.83 2.32
N GLY A 156 12.81 1.97 1.33
CA GLY A 156 13.34 0.60 1.27
C GLY A 156 12.56 -0.40 2.11
N CYS A 157 11.31 -0.10 2.46
CA CYS A 157 10.41 -0.97 3.21
C CYS A 157 9.58 -1.84 2.27
N THR A 158 9.15 -2.99 2.78
CA THR A 158 8.15 -3.85 2.14
C THR A 158 6.78 -3.63 2.77
N MET A 159 5.71 -4.09 2.11
CA MET A 159 4.38 -3.69 2.56
C MET A 159 3.28 -4.69 2.25
N VAL A 160 2.25 -4.66 3.09
CA VAL A 160 0.98 -5.34 2.89
C VAL A 160 -0.13 -4.30 2.96
N LEU A 161 -0.89 -4.17 1.88
CA LEU A 161 -2.01 -3.23 1.76
C LEU A 161 -3.35 -3.95 1.90
N LYS A 162 -4.17 -3.48 2.83
CA LYS A 162 -5.60 -3.75 2.88
C LYS A 162 -6.35 -2.51 2.36
N PRO A 163 -6.81 -2.49 1.10
CA PRO A 163 -7.64 -1.41 0.59
C PRO A 163 -9.05 -1.48 1.19
N SER A 164 -9.84 -0.42 1.03
CA SER A 164 -11.26 -0.48 1.36
C SER A 164 -11.96 -1.54 0.52
N GLU A 165 -12.84 -2.30 1.14
CA GLU A 165 -13.72 -3.26 0.49
C GLU A 165 -14.72 -2.62 -0.49
N ILE A 166 -14.94 -1.30 -0.37
CA ILE A 166 -15.81 -0.53 -1.27
C ILE A 166 -15.12 -0.20 -2.59
N SER A 167 -13.78 0.00 -2.56
CA SER A 167 -13.01 0.39 -3.75
C SER A 167 -11.70 -0.43 -3.84
N PRO A 168 -11.77 -1.75 -4.06
CA PRO A 168 -10.60 -2.62 -4.07
C PRO A 168 -9.87 -2.63 -5.42
N TYR A 169 -10.54 -2.34 -6.53
CA TYR A 169 -9.98 -2.51 -7.86
C TYR A 169 -8.86 -1.53 -8.17
N CYS A 170 -8.89 -0.32 -7.62
CA CYS A 170 -7.77 0.62 -7.73
C CYS A 170 -6.46 0.03 -7.17
N ALA A 171 -6.53 -0.66 -6.04
CA ALA A 171 -5.36 -1.32 -5.45
C ALA A 171 -4.88 -2.51 -6.28
N MET A 172 -5.82 -3.26 -6.84
CA MET A 172 -5.51 -4.40 -7.72
C MET A 172 -4.85 -3.93 -9.02
N LEU A 173 -5.37 -2.88 -9.65
CA LEU A 173 -4.75 -2.28 -10.84
C LEU A 173 -3.35 -1.75 -10.52
N LEU A 174 -3.15 -1.14 -9.36
CA LEU A 174 -1.82 -0.69 -8.94
C LEU A 174 -0.85 -1.86 -8.76
N ALA A 175 -1.32 -3.02 -8.29
CA ALA A 175 -0.49 -4.22 -8.20
C ALA A 175 -0.03 -4.70 -9.59
N GLU A 176 -0.89 -4.63 -10.61
CA GLU A 176 -0.51 -4.91 -12.01
C GLU A 176 0.54 -3.90 -12.53
N VAL A 177 0.37 -2.63 -12.21
CA VAL A 177 1.33 -1.57 -12.54
C VAL A 177 2.69 -1.85 -11.89
N PHE A 178 2.69 -2.24 -10.62
CA PHE A 178 3.92 -2.54 -9.88
C PHE A 178 4.65 -3.76 -10.44
N ASP A 179 3.92 -4.82 -10.80
CA ASP A 179 4.48 -6.01 -11.45
C ASP A 179 5.16 -5.63 -12.79
N LYS A 180 4.47 -4.86 -13.62
CA LYS A 180 5.01 -4.37 -14.91
C LYS A 180 6.19 -3.44 -14.77
N ALA A 181 6.22 -2.62 -13.74
CA ALA A 181 7.32 -1.72 -13.42
C ALA A 181 8.56 -2.44 -12.87
N GLY A 182 8.45 -3.73 -12.55
CA GLY A 182 9.55 -4.54 -12.02
C GLY A 182 9.74 -4.41 -10.51
N VAL A 183 8.68 -4.08 -9.75
CA VAL A 183 8.73 -4.19 -8.28
C VAL A 183 8.98 -5.64 -7.91
N PRO A 184 10.03 -5.95 -7.11
CA PRO A 184 10.34 -7.32 -6.76
C PRO A 184 9.19 -8.03 -6.04
N ASN A 185 9.05 -9.33 -6.31
CA ASN A 185 8.03 -10.16 -5.66
C ASN A 185 8.10 -10.04 -4.13
N GLY A 186 6.96 -9.96 -3.48
CA GLY A 186 6.86 -9.80 -2.03
C GLY A 186 7.04 -8.36 -1.50
N VAL A 187 7.60 -7.43 -2.27
CA VAL A 187 7.76 -6.03 -1.82
C VAL A 187 6.42 -5.34 -1.63
N PHE A 188 5.45 -5.62 -2.50
CA PHE A 188 4.09 -5.11 -2.41
C PHE A 188 3.08 -6.25 -2.47
N ASN A 189 2.22 -6.34 -1.46
CA ASN A 189 1.18 -7.35 -1.35
C ASN A 189 -0.17 -6.69 -1.08
N VAL A 190 -1.24 -7.19 -1.70
CA VAL A 190 -2.62 -6.70 -1.50
C VAL A 190 -3.47 -7.83 -0.96
N VAL A 191 -4.18 -7.56 0.13
CA VAL A 191 -5.18 -8.49 0.70
C VAL A 191 -6.50 -7.77 0.84
N ASN A 192 -7.49 -8.15 0.02
CA ASN A 192 -8.85 -7.63 0.12
C ASN A 192 -9.57 -8.26 1.32
N GLY A 193 -10.54 -7.56 1.88
CA GLY A 193 -11.34 -8.09 2.98
C GLY A 193 -11.82 -7.00 3.94
N TYR A 194 -12.54 -7.43 4.96
CA TYR A 194 -13.16 -6.51 5.91
C TYR A 194 -12.18 -6.02 6.98
N GLY A 195 -12.45 -4.80 7.49
CA GLY A 195 -11.66 -4.21 8.57
C GLY A 195 -11.53 -5.11 9.82
N PRO A 196 -12.65 -5.65 10.36
CA PRO A 196 -12.62 -6.49 11.56
C PRO A 196 -11.87 -7.82 11.44
N THR A 197 -11.66 -8.33 10.22
CA THR A 197 -10.93 -9.57 9.95
C THR A 197 -9.52 -9.29 9.45
N VAL A 198 -9.40 -8.90 8.19
CA VAL A 198 -8.11 -8.66 7.53
C VAL A 198 -7.37 -7.44 8.12
N GLY A 199 -8.11 -6.35 8.41
CA GLY A 199 -7.51 -5.15 9.02
C GLY A 199 -7.00 -5.40 10.44
N ALA A 200 -7.77 -6.12 11.25
CA ALA A 200 -7.37 -6.51 12.61
C ALA A 200 -6.15 -7.45 12.56
N ALA A 201 -6.22 -8.53 11.76
CA ALA A 201 -5.11 -9.46 11.61
C ALA A 201 -3.81 -8.78 11.16
N LEU A 202 -3.90 -7.81 10.25
CA LEU A 202 -2.73 -7.04 9.79
C LEU A 202 -2.15 -6.15 10.89
N SER A 203 -3.01 -5.49 11.67
CA SER A 203 -2.55 -4.59 12.75
C SER A 203 -2.00 -5.35 13.96
N GLU A 204 -2.44 -6.61 14.17
CA GLU A 204 -2.01 -7.48 15.27
C GLU A 204 -0.80 -8.34 14.92
N HIS A 205 -0.36 -8.34 13.66
CA HIS A 205 0.69 -9.26 13.22
C HIS A 205 2.06 -8.87 13.81
N PRO A 206 2.77 -9.78 14.49
CA PRO A 206 4.01 -9.47 15.21
C PRO A 206 5.16 -9.02 14.31
N ASP A 207 5.18 -9.45 13.04
CA ASP A 207 6.22 -9.10 12.07
C ASP A 207 5.90 -7.83 11.27
N VAL A 208 4.79 -7.13 11.57
CA VAL A 208 4.50 -5.81 11.02
C VAL A 208 5.16 -4.75 11.89
N ALA A 209 6.20 -4.12 11.35
CA ALA A 209 7.00 -3.15 12.07
C ALA A 209 6.31 -1.78 12.25
N MET A 210 5.40 -1.42 11.35
CA MET A 210 4.66 -0.16 11.41
C MET A 210 3.29 -0.29 10.73
N MET A 211 2.27 0.37 11.31
CA MET A 211 0.96 0.53 10.67
C MET A 211 0.80 1.94 10.10
N SER A 212 0.43 2.03 8.84
CA SER A 212 0.03 3.28 8.16
C SER A 212 -1.48 3.24 7.86
N PHE A 213 -2.25 3.90 8.70
CA PHE A 213 -3.71 3.88 8.67
C PHE A 213 -4.30 5.21 8.23
N THR A 214 -5.30 5.16 7.35
CA THR A 214 -6.23 6.25 7.07
C THR A 214 -7.64 5.69 7.02
N GLY A 215 -8.57 6.27 7.78
CA GLY A 215 -9.93 5.79 7.85
C GLY A 215 -10.76 6.52 8.90
N SER A 216 -11.84 5.89 9.38
CA SER A 216 -12.70 6.46 10.42
C SER A 216 -12.00 6.48 11.79
N THR A 217 -12.40 7.43 12.64
CA THR A 217 -11.94 7.50 14.04
C THR A 217 -12.14 6.17 14.77
N ARG A 218 -13.31 5.53 14.57
CA ARG A 218 -13.61 4.23 15.19
C ARG A 218 -12.59 3.15 14.79
N ALA A 219 -12.26 3.05 13.51
CA ALA A 219 -11.27 2.08 13.03
C ALA A 219 -9.85 2.43 13.51
N GLY A 220 -9.49 3.73 13.55
CA GLY A 220 -8.21 4.18 14.11
C GLY A 220 -8.04 3.81 15.59
N ILE A 221 -9.10 3.95 16.40
CA ILE A 221 -9.10 3.51 17.79
C ILE A 221 -8.91 1.98 17.91
N ALA A 222 -9.42 1.20 16.97
CA ALA A 222 -9.23 -0.26 16.98
C ALA A 222 -7.80 -0.67 16.56
N VAL A 223 -7.19 0.05 15.61
CA VAL A 223 -5.82 -0.25 15.12
C VAL A 223 -4.74 0.21 16.10
N ALA A 224 -4.88 1.40 16.69
CA ALA A 224 -3.83 2.03 17.49
C ALA A 224 -3.36 1.21 18.73
N PRO A 225 -4.22 0.63 19.57
CA PRO A 225 -3.78 -0.08 20.76
C PRO A 225 -2.93 -1.32 20.45
N VAL A 226 -3.23 -1.99 19.35
CA VAL A 226 -2.54 -3.22 18.96
C VAL A 226 -1.18 -2.89 18.37
N SER A 227 -1.09 -1.88 17.53
CA SER A 227 0.19 -1.38 16.99
C SER A 227 1.16 -0.93 18.09
N TYR A 228 0.65 -0.40 19.21
CA TYR A 228 1.46 0.03 20.35
C TYR A 228 1.99 -1.14 21.19
N THR A 229 1.32 -2.29 21.22
CA THR A 229 1.75 -3.45 22.02
C THR A 229 3.00 -4.14 21.45
N HIS A 230 3.31 -3.93 20.18
CA HIS A 230 4.50 -4.46 19.51
C HIS A 230 5.68 -3.47 19.48
N LEU A 231 5.44 -2.21 19.75
CA LEU A 231 6.49 -1.20 19.90
C LEU A 231 6.99 -1.21 21.34
N THR A 232 8.00 -2.02 21.63
CA THR A 232 8.85 -1.78 22.81
C THR A 232 9.61 -0.49 22.53
N LEU A 233 9.15 0.62 23.12
CA LEU A 233 9.97 1.82 23.20
C LEU A 233 11.26 1.42 23.92
N PRO A 234 12.46 1.66 23.34
CA PRO A 234 13.69 1.49 24.07
C PRO A 234 13.64 2.43 25.26
N THR A 235 13.37 1.89 26.44
CA THR A 235 13.56 2.59 27.70
C THR A 235 15.05 2.53 28.01
N THR A 236 15.83 3.36 27.35
CA THR A 236 17.16 3.72 27.83
C THR A 236 17.05 5.03 28.54
N LEU A 237 17.16 4.94 29.86
CA LEU A 237 17.62 6.03 30.69
C LEU A 237 19.09 6.25 30.44
#